data_754a0b2b57e624d0055eecaff0ccd54c
#
_entry.id   754a0b2b57e624d0055eecaff0ccd54c
#
_cell.length_a   1.000
_cell.length_b   1.000
_cell.length_c   1.000
_cell.angle_alpha   90.00
_cell.angle_beta   90.00
_cell.angle_gamma   90.00
#
_symmetry.space_group_name_H-M   'P 1'
#
loop_
_entity.id
_entity.type
_entity.pdbx_description
1 polymer ?
#
loop_
_entity_poly.entity_id
_entity_poly.type
_entity_poly.pdbx_seq_one_letter_code
_entity_poly.pdbx_strand_id
1 'polypeptide(L)'
;ILGSGDIGLIMARRMALEGCKVEAVLEICPYSNGLTRNIVQCLNDYDIPLYLSHTIVAIEGRDRVTGVRVAKVDERMRPLPDTVFSIPCDTVLLSVGLIPENELSCALGLEIHPKTGGPVVDQHRETSQAGIFAAGNVVHVHDLVDFVSEEAEIAGKYAARCARGEESAARRSLRVWPGDGVNTCVPQRLSLSEGEASVRLFMRAARPMRRATLTVKGAGGDVLLSKRLAVAKPSEMIAVEMDGARFLDSTGDVTVSLEEEARD
;
A
#
# COMPACT_ATOMS: atom_id res chain seq x y z
N ILE A 1 1.80 -21.41 -4.12
CA ILE A 1 1.75 -19.97 -4.37
C ILE A 1 2.21 -19.27 -3.09
N LEU A 2 3.16 -18.33 -3.19
CA LEU A 2 3.63 -17.52 -2.08
C LEU A 2 2.98 -16.13 -2.14
N GLY A 3 2.23 -15.79 -1.10
CA GLY A 3 1.45 -14.56 -0.97
C GLY A 3 -0.04 -14.77 -1.19
N SER A 4 -0.86 -14.29 -0.25
CA SER A 4 -2.33 -14.40 -0.24
C SER A 4 -3.04 -13.07 -0.53
N GLY A 5 -2.37 -12.16 -1.25
CA GLY A 5 -3.04 -11.00 -1.84
C GLY A 5 -4.04 -11.42 -2.92
N ASP A 6 -4.92 -10.51 -3.36
CA ASP A 6 -5.98 -10.83 -4.32
C ASP A 6 -5.48 -11.50 -5.59
N ILE A 7 -4.34 -11.07 -6.14
CA ILE A 7 -3.75 -11.68 -7.33
C ILE A 7 -3.36 -13.13 -7.07
N GLY A 8 -2.71 -13.44 -5.93
CA GLY A 8 -2.35 -14.82 -5.56
C GLY A 8 -3.56 -15.72 -5.42
N LEU A 9 -4.64 -15.22 -4.80
CA LEU A 9 -5.89 -15.96 -4.63
C LEU A 9 -6.59 -16.20 -5.97
N ILE A 10 -6.72 -15.18 -6.82
CA ILE A 10 -7.34 -15.27 -8.14
C ILE A 10 -6.55 -16.24 -9.03
N MET A 11 -5.21 -16.18 -8.99
CA MET A 11 -4.37 -17.09 -9.76
C MET A 11 -4.45 -18.53 -9.25
N ALA A 12 -4.58 -18.75 -7.93
CA ALA A 12 -4.81 -20.08 -7.38
C ALA A 12 -6.07 -20.73 -7.98
N ARG A 13 -7.18 -19.98 -7.99
CA ARG A 13 -8.43 -20.41 -8.64
C ARG A 13 -8.25 -20.64 -10.15
N ARG A 14 -7.58 -19.70 -10.84
CA ARG A 14 -7.38 -19.81 -12.29
C ARG A 14 -6.58 -21.06 -12.65
N MET A 15 -5.50 -21.34 -11.93
CA MET A 15 -4.69 -22.54 -12.14
C MET A 15 -5.50 -23.83 -11.91
N ALA A 16 -6.33 -23.86 -10.85
CA ALA A 16 -7.21 -25.00 -10.60
C ALA A 16 -8.23 -25.21 -11.74
N LEU A 17 -8.81 -24.12 -12.29
CA LEU A 17 -9.73 -24.18 -13.42
C LEU A 17 -9.07 -24.69 -14.72
N GLU A 18 -7.78 -24.41 -14.90
CA GLU A 18 -6.98 -24.91 -16.05
C GLU A 18 -6.47 -26.35 -15.84
N GLY A 19 -6.89 -27.01 -14.74
CA GLY A 19 -6.54 -28.39 -14.46
C GLY A 19 -5.24 -28.59 -13.70
N CYS A 20 -4.60 -27.54 -13.20
CA CYS A 20 -3.43 -27.64 -12.34
C CYS A 20 -3.87 -27.99 -10.92
N LYS A 21 -3.08 -28.82 -10.23
CA LYS A 21 -3.23 -29.04 -8.80
C LYS A 21 -2.49 -27.93 -8.04
N VAL A 22 -3.22 -27.08 -7.32
CA VAL A 22 -2.65 -26.08 -6.44
C VAL A 22 -2.44 -26.71 -5.05
N GLU A 23 -1.19 -27.00 -4.69
CA GLU A 23 -0.85 -27.71 -3.44
C GLU A 23 -1.12 -26.84 -2.21
N ALA A 24 -0.80 -25.54 -2.28
CA ALA A 24 -1.03 -24.61 -1.17
C ALA A 24 -0.88 -23.15 -1.60
N VAL A 25 -1.50 -22.26 -0.82
CA VAL A 25 -1.16 -20.83 -0.75
C VAL A 25 -0.51 -20.57 0.62
N LEU A 26 0.64 -19.90 0.61
CA LEU A 26 1.42 -19.55 1.79
C LEU A 26 1.36 -18.04 2.02
N GLU A 27 1.19 -17.65 3.27
CA GLU A 27 1.16 -16.25 3.68
C GLU A 27 2.04 -16.02 4.91
N ILE A 28 2.96 -15.08 4.83
CA ILE A 28 3.88 -14.77 5.92
C ILE A 28 3.16 -14.08 7.09
N CYS A 29 2.13 -13.28 6.80
CA CYS A 29 1.31 -12.63 7.82
C CYS A 29 0.38 -13.63 8.54
N PRO A 30 -0.04 -13.32 9.79
CA PRO A 30 -1.02 -14.14 10.51
C PRO A 30 -2.46 -13.96 9.96
N TYR A 31 -2.64 -13.25 8.88
CA TYR A 31 -3.90 -13.02 8.18
C TYR A 31 -3.66 -12.92 6.67
N SER A 32 -4.68 -13.26 5.87
CA SER A 32 -4.64 -13.07 4.42
C SER A 32 -4.77 -11.57 4.06
N ASN A 33 -3.98 -11.13 3.11
CA ASN A 33 -4.03 -9.79 2.56
C ASN A 33 -5.07 -9.62 1.44
N GLY A 34 -5.74 -10.69 1.02
CA GLY A 34 -6.80 -10.65 0.02
C GLY A 34 -8.17 -10.34 0.61
N LEU A 35 -9.11 -9.98 -0.26
CA LEU A 35 -10.50 -9.77 0.09
C LEU A 35 -11.13 -11.09 0.58
N THR A 36 -11.97 -11.03 1.61
CA THR A 36 -12.64 -12.21 2.19
C THR A 36 -13.40 -13.02 1.13
N ARG A 37 -14.07 -12.35 0.19
CA ARG A 37 -14.76 -13.03 -0.92
C ARG A 37 -13.80 -13.86 -1.78
N ASN A 38 -12.57 -13.38 -2.01
CA ASN A 38 -11.59 -14.08 -2.82
C ASN A 38 -11.01 -15.28 -2.05
N ILE A 39 -10.88 -15.22 -0.72
CA ILE A 39 -10.52 -16.38 0.10
C ILE A 39 -11.56 -17.49 -0.09
N VAL A 40 -12.85 -17.17 0.01
CA VAL A 40 -13.94 -18.15 -0.17
C VAL A 40 -13.94 -18.69 -1.61
N GLN A 41 -14.09 -17.81 -2.59
CA GLN A 41 -14.29 -18.18 -4.00
C GLN A 41 -13.07 -18.75 -4.69
N CYS A 42 -11.86 -18.47 -4.20
CA CYS A 42 -10.63 -18.88 -4.85
C CYS A 42 -9.89 -20.01 -4.13
N LEU A 43 -10.12 -20.18 -2.83
CA LEU A 43 -9.46 -21.25 -2.06
C LEU A 43 -10.47 -22.25 -1.50
N ASN A 44 -11.48 -21.79 -0.72
CA ASN A 44 -12.40 -22.71 -0.05
C ASN A 44 -13.24 -23.53 -1.04
N ASP A 45 -13.75 -22.88 -2.12
CA ASP A 45 -14.54 -23.55 -3.15
C ASP A 45 -13.73 -24.60 -3.98
N TYR A 46 -12.40 -24.58 -3.87
CA TYR A 46 -11.47 -25.46 -4.58
C TYR A 46 -10.62 -26.33 -3.62
N ASP A 47 -10.94 -26.35 -2.34
CA ASP A 47 -10.20 -27.09 -1.30
C ASP A 47 -8.68 -26.82 -1.30
N ILE A 48 -8.28 -25.57 -1.65
CA ILE A 48 -6.88 -25.17 -1.67
C ILE A 48 -6.45 -24.72 -0.26
N PRO A 49 -5.44 -25.38 0.36
CA PRO A 49 -4.99 -25.03 1.69
C PRO A 49 -4.34 -23.63 1.75
N LEU A 50 -4.68 -22.85 2.79
CA LEU A 50 -4.03 -21.59 3.13
C LEU A 50 -3.23 -21.74 4.43
N TYR A 51 -1.91 -21.58 4.34
CA TYR A 51 -1.02 -21.58 5.48
C TYR A 51 -0.64 -20.15 5.87
N LEU A 52 -1.23 -19.64 6.93
CA LEU A 52 -0.89 -18.33 7.52
C LEU A 52 0.34 -18.45 8.42
N SER A 53 1.11 -17.37 8.56
CA SER A 53 2.38 -17.33 9.29
C SER A 53 3.40 -18.35 8.76
N HIS A 54 3.43 -18.58 7.44
CA HIS A 54 4.35 -19.51 6.80
C HIS A 54 5.03 -18.86 5.58
N THR A 55 6.27 -19.27 5.33
CA THR A 55 7.04 -18.82 4.16
C THR A 55 7.90 -19.94 3.59
N ILE A 56 8.31 -19.78 2.33
CA ILE A 56 9.27 -20.67 1.67
C ILE A 56 10.67 -20.33 2.19
N VAL A 57 11.39 -21.32 2.68
CA VAL A 57 12.78 -21.18 3.14
C VAL A 57 13.79 -21.79 2.17
N ALA A 58 13.36 -22.66 1.27
CA ALA A 58 14.18 -23.16 0.17
C ALA A 58 13.29 -23.65 -0.97
N ILE A 59 13.80 -23.53 -2.19
CA ILE A 59 13.24 -24.13 -3.40
C ILE A 59 14.15 -25.27 -3.81
N GLU A 60 13.59 -26.46 -4.04
CA GLU A 60 14.32 -27.66 -4.38
C GLU A 60 14.25 -27.93 -5.90
N GLY A 61 15.30 -28.55 -6.42
CA GLY A 61 15.48 -28.83 -7.83
C GLY A 61 16.66 -28.07 -8.45
N ARG A 62 17.17 -28.57 -9.58
CA ARG A 62 18.29 -27.95 -10.29
C ARG A 62 17.83 -27.33 -11.62
N ASP A 63 17.35 -28.18 -12.53
CA ASP A 63 16.90 -27.75 -13.86
C ASP A 63 15.41 -27.39 -13.86
N ARG A 64 14.65 -27.93 -12.92
CA ARG A 64 13.25 -27.64 -12.67
C ARG A 64 12.97 -27.74 -11.16
N VAL A 65 12.00 -26.99 -10.69
CA VAL A 65 11.48 -27.10 -9.31
C VAL A 65 10.93 -28.52 -9.10
N THR A 66 11.29 -29.13 -7.98
CA THR A 66 10.79 -30.44 -7.55
C THR A 66 10.04 -30.38 -6.22
N GLY A 67 10.15 -29.25 -5.52
CA GLY A 67 9.48 -29.01 -4.26
C GLY A 67 9.93 -27.72 -3.61
N VAL A 68 9.31 -27.40 -2.48
CA VAL A 68 9.69 -26.29 -1.62
C VAL A 68 9.76 -26.75 -0.17
N ARG A 69 10.69 -26.18 0.60
CA ARG A 69 10.67 -26.26 2.06
C ARG A 69 9.99 -25.04 2.62
N VAL A 70 9.02 -25.27 3.49
CA VAL A 70 8.17 -24.27 4.11
C VAL A 70 8.42 -24.29 5.61
N ALA A 71 8.50 -23.12 6.23
CA ALA A 71 8.58 -22.98 7.68
C ALA A 71 7.52 -22.01 8.20
N LYS A 72 7.07 -22.24 9.41
CA LYS A 72 6.32 -21.25 10.19
C LYS A 72 7.24 -20.08 10.53
N VAL A 73 6.69 -18.87 10.65
CA VAL A 73 7.42 -17.67 11.08
C VAL A 73 6.99 -17.21 12.48
N ASP A 74 7.93 -16.55 13.18
CA ASP A 74 7.66 -15.86 14.44
C ASP A 74 6.95 -14.52 14.22
N GLU A 75 6.66 -13.79 15.30
CA GLU A 75 6.03 -12.45 15.26
C GLU A 75 6.88 -11.40 14.55
N ARG A 76 8.17 -11.67 14.36
CA ARG A 76 9.10 -10.82 13.59
C ARG A 76 9.28 -11.31 12.16
N MET A 77 8.39 -12.19 11.69
CA MET A 77 8.42 -12.81 10.35
C MET A 77 9.70 -13.59 10.05
N ARG A 78 10.39 -14.11 11.08
CA ARG A 78 11.59 -14.94 10.92
C ARG A 78 11.23 -16.42 10.94
N PRO A 79 11.74 -17.22 9.97
CA PRO A 79 11.46 -18.64 9.91
C PRO A 79 11.91 -19.39 11.17
N LEU A 80 11.09 -20.30 11.65
CA LEU A 80 11.36 -21.19 12.78
C LEU A 80 11.89 -22.52 12.24
N PRO A 81 13.19 -22.86 12.44
CA PRO A 81 13.84 -24.04 11.83
C PRO A 81 13.17 -25.37 12.17
N ASP A 82 12.65 -25.50 13.38
CA ASP A 82 12.04 -26.74 13.88
C ASP A 82 10.64 -27.02 13.28
N THR A 83 10.12 -26.10 12.49
CA THR A 83 8.79 -26.21 11.85
C THR A 83 8.86 -26.51 10.37
N VAL A 84 10.05 -26.76 9.83
CA VAL A 84 10.26 -27.00 8.40
C VAL A 84 9.60 -28.28 7.93
N PHE A 85 8.82 -28.18 6.85
CA PHE A 85 8.28 -29.34 6.13
C PHE A 85 8.38 -29.10 4.61
N SER A 86 8.26 -30.17 3.84
CA SER A 86 8.37 -30.10 2.38
C SER A 86 7.00 -30.22 1.71
N ILE A 87 6.80 -29.46 0.66
CA ILE A 87 5.67 -29.57 -0.27
C ILE A 87 6.21 -29.92 -1.65
N PRO A 88 5.94 -31.11 -2.20
CA PRO A 88 6.30 -31.47 -3.57
C PRO A 88 5.52 -30.56 -4.55
N CYS A 89 6.22 -29.95 -5.47
CA CYS A 89 5.61 -29.16 -6.55
C CYS A 89 6.60 -28.97 -7.68
N ASP A 90 6.11 -28.70 -8.89
CA ASP A 90 6.93 -28.45 -10.07
C ASP A 90 6.98 -26.95 -10.46
N THR A 91 6.19 -26.13 -9.76
CA THR A 91 6.07 -24.70 -10.04
C THR A 91 5.84 -23.92 -8.75
N VAL A 92 6.49 -22.75 -8.63
CA VAL A 92 6.27 -21.77 -7.57
C VAL A 92 5.83 -20.46 -8.19
N LEU A 93 4.67 -19.95 -7.76
CA LEU A 93 4.19 -18.62 -8.13
C LEU A 93 4.44 -17.64 -6.99
N LEU A 94 5.05 -16.51 -7.30
CA LEU A 94 5.30 -15.43 -6.34
C LEU A 94 4.24 -14.34 -6.49
N SER A 95 3.49 -14.09 -5.42
CA SER A 95 2.48 -13.04 -5.32
C SER A 95 2.72 -12.21 -4.05
N VAL A 96 3.96 -11.78 -3.86
CA VAL A 96 4.45 -11.13 -2.64
C VAL A 96 4.39 -9.61 -2.67
N GLY A 97 3.64 -9.06 -3.61
CA GLY A 97 3.47 -7.62 -3.84
C GLY A 97 4.39 -7.07 -4.93
N LEU A 98 4.13 -5.83 -5.27
CA LEU A 98 4.89 -5.07 -6.25
C LEU A 98 5.90 -4.18 -5.55
N ILE A 99 7.02 -3.90 -6.22
CA ILE A 99 8.00 -2.91 -5.81
C ILE A 99 7.93 -1.77 -6.82
N PRO A 100 7.72 -0.52 -6.40
CA PRO A 100 7.77 0.63 -7.29
C PRO A 100 9.09 0.71 -8.04
N GLU A 101 9.03 0.81 -9.38
CA GLU A 101 10.21 0.91 -10.23
C GLU A 101 10.70 2.35 -10.27
N ASN A 102 11.84 2.63 -9.65
CA ASN A 102 12.34 3.97 -9.42
C ASN A 102 13.80 4.19 -9.82
N GLU A 103 14.35 3.40 -10.76
CA GLU A 103 15.70 3.59 -11.26
C GLU A 103 15.91 5.01 -11.82
N LEU A 104 14.96 5.50 -12.63
CA LEU A 104 14.99 6.87 -13.19
C LEU A 104 14.87 7.94 -12.09
N SER A 105 13.98 7.73 -11.13
CA SER A 105 13.81 8.65 -10.00
C SER A 105 15.09 8.75 -9.16
N CYS A 106 15.72 7.61 -8.89
CA CYS A 106 17.02 7.56 -8.18
C CYS A 106 18.14 8.20 -8.99
N ALA A 107 18.20 7.97 -10.31
CA ALA A 107 19.22 8.57 -11.18
C ALA A 107 19.10 10.10 -11.23
N LEU A 108 17.89 10.64 -11.11
CA LEU A 108 17.63 12.07 -11.00
C LEU A 108 17.89 12.64 -9.60
N GLY A 109 18.21 11.80 -8.61
CA GLY A 109 18.44 12.24 -7.23
C GLY A 109 17.16 12.69 -6.50
N LEU A 110 15.98 12.16 -6.87
CA LEU A 110 14.74 12.47 -6.18
C LEU A 110 14.73 11.88 -4.76
N GLU A 111 14.07 12.57 -3.82
CA GLU A 111 13.85 12.03 -2.48
C GLU A 111 12.91 10.82 -2.57
N ILE A 112 13.40 9.62 -2.19
CA ILE A 112 12.64 8.38 -2.19
C ILE A 112 12.14 8.09 -0.78
N HIS A 113 10.84 7.86 -0.64
CA HIS A 113 10.24 7.54 0.66
C HIS A 113 10.49 6.07 1.04
N PRO A 114 11.09 5.77 2.21
CA PRO A 114 11.60 4.44 2.54
C PRO A 114 10.53 3.35 2.65
N LYS A 115 9.28 3.68 2.98
CA LYS A 115 8.20 2.70 3.11
C LYS A 115 7.42 2.48 1.81
N THR A 116 7.19 3.52 1.01
CA THR A 116 6.50 3.35 -0.27
C THR A 116 7.44 2.90 -1.38
N GLY A 117 8.74 3.20 -1.27
CA GLY A 117 9.74 2.95 -2.30
C GLY A 117 9.61 3.88 -3.50
N GLY A 118 8.71 4.84 -3.47
CA GLY A 118 8.49 5.84 -4.52
C GLY A 118 8.95 7.24 -4.15
N PRO A 119 8.97 8.18 -5.10
CA PRO A 119 9.32 9.57 -4.83
C PRO A 119 8.41 10.20 -3.79
N VAL A 120 8.98 11.06 -2.94
CA VAL A 120 8.21 11.97 -2.09
C VAL A 120 7.53 12.99 -2.99
N VAL A 121 6.21 13.10 -2.90
CA VAL A 121 5.40 14.01 -3.71
C VAL A 121 4.54 14.93 -2.84
N ASP A 122 4.13 16.06 -3.42
CA ASP A 122 3.12 16.94 -2.83
C ASP A 122 1.70 16.61 -3.34
N GLN A 123 0.71 17.43 -2.96
CA GLN A 123 -0.69 17.24 -3.37
C GLN A 123 -0.91 17.37 -4.90
N HIS A 124 -0.01 18.01 -5.60
CA HIS A 124 0.00 18.15 -7.05
C HIS A 124 0.76 17.02 -7.75
N ARG A 125 1.34 16.09 -6.98
CA ARG A 125 2.22 15.02 -7.46
C ARG A 125 3.56 15.53 -7.96
N GLU A 126 3.95 16.75 -7.60
CA GLU A 126 5.29 17.26 -7.85
C GLU A 126 6.29 16.62 -6.85
N THR A 127 7.44 16.21 -7.38
CA THR A 127 8.49 15.53 -6.61
C THR A 127 9.37 16.52 -5.83
N SER A 128 10.46 16.04 -5.21
CA SER A 128 11.44 16.89 -4.53
C SER A 128 12.20 17.84 -5.48
N GLN A 129 12.09 17.64 -6.81
CA GLN A 129 12.64 18.54 -7.82
C GLN A 129 11.50 19.22 -8.59
N ALA A 130 11.58 20.54 -8.70
CA ALA A 130 10.60 21.34 -9.40
C ALA A 130 10.47 20.92 -10.88
N GLY A 131 9.24 20.89 -11.38
CA GLY A 131 8.91 20.51 -12.76
C GLY A 131 8.93 19.00 -13.03
N ILE A 132 9.21 18.16 -12.03
CA ILE A 132 9.18 16.70 -12.14
C ILE A 132 8.01 16.16 -11.34
N PHE A 133 7.09 15.48 -12.02
CA PHE A 133 5.87 14.92 -11.45
C PHE A 133 5.89 13.38 -11.50
N ALA A 134 5.30 12.74 -10.51
CA ALA A 134 5.20 11.29 -10.44
C ALA A 134 3.82 10.85 -9.95
N ALA A 135 3.24 9.81 -10.56
CA ALA A 135 1.92 9.31 -10.21
C ALA A 135 1.83 7.79 -10.42
N GLY A 136 0.85 7.16 -9.76
CA GLY A 136 0.58 5.74 -9.89
C GLY A 136 1.59 4.87 -9.15
N ASN A 137 1.80 3.63 -9.63
CA ASN A 137 2.60 2.63 -8.92
C ASN A 137 4.09 2.97 -8.77
N VAL A 138 4.59 3.98 -9.47
CA VAL A 138 5.93 4.51 -9.25
C VAL A 138 6.05 5.26 -7.92
N VAL A 139 4.95 5.89 -7.44
CA VAL A 139 4.89 6.62 -6.17
C VAL A 139 4.56 5.68 -5.01
N HIS A 140 3.49 4.90 -5.16
CA HIS A 140 3.07 3.85 -4.23
C HIS A 140 2.13 2.87 -4.95
N VAL A 141 2.13 1.62 -4.51
CA VAL A 141 1.30 0.58 -5.15
C VAL A 141 -0.17 0.84 -4.85
N HIS A 142 -1.00 0.86 -5.88
CA HIS A 142 -2.46 0.98 -5.80
C HIS A 142 -3.15 -0.37 -5.92
N ASP A 143 -4.36 -0.47 -5.35
CA ASP A 143 -5.20 -1.67 -5.44
C ASP A 143 -6.12 -1.62 -6.68
N LEU A 144 -6.50 -0.41 -7.09
CA LEU A 144 -7.44 -0.15 -8.18
C LEU A 144 -6.81 0.80 -9.19
N VAL A 145 -6.99 0.49 -10.47
CA VAL A 145 -6.54 1.34 -11.58
C VAL A 145 -7.24 2.71 -11.58
N ASP A 146 -8.43 2.79 -11.01
CA ASP A 146 -9.17 4.07 -10.87
C ASP A 146 -8.35 5.09 -10.06
N PHE A 147 -7.74 4.68 -8.95
CA PHE A 147 -6.85 5.54 -8.16
C PHE A 147 -5.58 5.93 -8.90
N VAL A 148 -5.03 5.03 -9.73
CA VAL A 148 -3.89 5.36 -10.60
C VAL A 148 -4.27 6.43 -11.59
N SER A 149 -5.45 6.32 -12.22
CA SER A 149 -5.96 7.30 -13.19
C SER A 149 -6.20 8.66 -12.53
N GLU A 150 -6.84 8.70 -11.36
CA GLU A 150 -7.04 9.93 -10.59
C GLU A 150 -5.71 10.62 -10.25
N GLU A 151 -4.72 9.86 -9.80
CA GLU A 151 -3.38 10.41 -9.52
C GLU A 151 -2.71 10.95 -10.78
N ALA A 152 -2.81 10.23 -11.88
CA ALA A 152 -2.23 10.64 -13.17
C ALA A 152 -2.90 11.93 -13.71
N GLU A 153 -4.22 12.07 -13.53
CA GLU A 153 -4.95 13.30 -13.88
C GLU A 153 -4.45 14.49 -13.07
N ILE A 154 -4.23 14.34 -11.76
CA ILE A 154 -3.67 15.39 -10.91
C ILE A 154 -2.28 15.77 -11.42
N ALA A 155 -1.38 14.80 -11.57
CA ALA A 155 -0.02 15.02 -12.04
C ALA A 155 0.01 15.71 -13.41
N GLY A 156 -0.78 15.22 -14.38
CA GLY A 156 -0.86 15.78 -15.73
C GLY A 156 -1.38 17.21 -15.76
N LYS A 157 -2.41 17.50 -14.95
CA LYS A 157 -2.96 18.87 -14.81
C LYS A 157 -1.90 19.85 -14.32
N TYR A 158 -1.19 19.49 -13.26
CA TYR A 158 -0.20 20.39 -12.65
C TYR A 158 1.09 20.45 -13.46
N ALA A 159 1.53 19.36 -14.09
CA ALA A 159 2.64 19.40 -15.06
C ALA A 159 2.34 20.34 -16.23
N ALA A 160 1.10 20.33 -16.75
CA ALA A 160 0.70 21.26 -17.81
C ALA A 160 0.67 22.73 -17.35
N ARG A 161 0.27 23.00 -16.11
CA ARG A 161 0.34 24.35 -15.52
C ARG A 161 1.77 24.81 -15.34
N CYS A 162 2.63 23.96 -14.81
CA CYS A 162 4.06 24.21 -14.68
C CYS A 162 4.69 24.57 -16.06
N ALA A 163 4.42 23.76 -17.07
CA ALA A 163 4.93 24.02 -18.43
C ALA A 163 4.46 25.36 -19.03
N ARG A 164 3.32 25.90 -18.59
CA ARG A 164 2.80 27.21 -18.99
C ARG A 164 3.27 28.34 -18.08
N GLY A 165 4.04 28.06 -17.03
CA GLY A 165 4.45 29.06 -16.04
C GLY A 165 3.28 29.61 -15.19
N GLU A 166 2.21 28.81 -15.02
CA GLU A 166 1.01 29.18 -14.25
C GLU A 166 1.11 28.73 -12.77
N GLU A 167 2.31 28.55 -12.28
CA GLU A 167 2.54 28.13 -10.90
C GLU A 167 2.33 29.29 -9.94
N SER A 168 1.57 29.02 -8.88
CA SER A 168 1.47 29.93 -7.73
C SER A 168 2.55 29.57 -6.73
N ALA A 169 3.30 30.57 -6.25
CA ALA A 169 4.26 30.33 -5.18
C ALA A 169 3.56 29.71 -3.95
N ALA A 170 4.10 28.63 -3.44
CA ALA A 170 3.57 28.01 -2.23
C ALA A 170 3.68 29.01 -1.07
N ARG A 171 2.54 29.33 -0.45
CA ARG A 171 2.48 30.17 0.75
C ARG A 171 2.97 29.42 1.98
N ARG A 172 2.78 28.07 1.96
CA ARG A 172 3.09 27.22 3.10
C ARG A 172 3.48 25.80 2.64
N SER A 173 4.51 25.28 3.27
CA SER A 173 4.91 23.87 3.12
C SER A 173 4.75 23.15 4.45
N LEU A 174 4.13 21.94 4.40
CA LEU A 174 3.89 21.06 5.54
C LEU A 174 4.34 19.65 5.17
N ARG A 175 4.74 18.88 6.17
CA ARG A 175 4.87 17.42 6.02
C ARG A 175 3.61 16.71 6.49
N VAL A 176 3.33 15.56 5.90
CA VAL A 176 2.26 14.65 6.27
C VAL A 176 2.89 13.38 6.85
N TRP A 177 2.68 13.15 8.13
CA TRP A 177 3.27 12.03 8.85
C TRP A 177 2.25 10.92 9.08
N PRO A 178 2.58 9.66 8.82
CA PRO A 178 1.80 8.53 9.31
C PRO A 178 1.98 8.44 10.84
N GLY A 179 0.88 8.51 11.56
CA GLY A 179 0.78 8.31 13.01
C GLY A 179 0.34 6.88 13.35
N ASP A 180 -0.18 6.71 14.56
CA ASP A 180 -0.62 5.40 15.04
C ASP A 180 -1.63 4.74 14.10
N GLY A 181 -1.48 3.44 13.87
CA GLY A 181 -2.35 2.64 13.02
C GLY A 181 -2.20 2.88 11.50
N VAL A 182 -1.39 3.87 11.05
CA VAL A 182 -1.13 4.16 9.64
C VAL A 182 0.28 3.72 9.26
N ASN A 183 0.39 2.92 8.21
CA ASN A 183 1.68 2.47 7.68
C ASN A 183 2.32 3.50 6.74
N THR A 184 1.54 3.98 5.76
CA THR A 184 1.98 4.95 4.75
C THR A 184 0.90 5.98 4.48
N CYS A 185 1.31 7.19 4.11
CA CYS A 185 0.44 8.26 3.64
C CYS A 185 1.07 8.96 2.43
N VAL A 186 0.26 9.28 1.43
CA VAL A 186 0.64 10.01 0.20
C VAL A 186 -0.42 11.07 -0.07
N PRO A 187 -0.04 12.31 -0.37
CA PRO A 187 1.32 12.84 -0.45
C PRO A 187 2.00 12.93 0.91
N GLN A 188 3.34 12.96 0.91
CA GLN A 188 4.14 13.07 2.14
C GLN A 188 4.43 14.52 2.52
N ARG A 189 4.17 15.45 1.61
CA ARG A 189 4.26 16.89 1.84
C ARG A 189 3.09 17.61 1.20
N LEU A 190 2.82 18.82 1.65
CA LEU A 190 1.85 19.71 1.05
C LEU A 190 2.54 21.04 0.74
N SER A 191 2.36 21.55 -0.47
CA SER A 191 2.86 22.83 -0.96
C SER A 191 1.65 23.72 -1.26
N LEU A 192 1.11 24.35 -0.21
CA LEU A 192 -0.18 25.02 -0.24
C LEU A 192 -0.08 26.45 -0.75
N SER A 193 -0.96 26.83 -1.67
CA SER A 193 -1.18 28.20 -2.13
C SER A 193 -2.56 28.72 -1.74
N GLU A 194 -2.80 30.03 -1.81
CA GLU A 194 -4.15 30.58 -1.68
C GLU A 194 -5.06 30.05 -2.78
N GLY A 195 -6.27 29.60 -2.39
CA GLY A 195 -7.24 29.04 -3.34
C GLY A 195 -7.02 27.56 -3.65
N GLU A 196 -6.19 26.83 -2.87
CA GLU A 196 -6.09 25.38 -2.96
C GLU A 196 -7.46 24.76 -2.70
N ALA A 197 -8.05 24.13 -3.74
CA ALA A 197 -9.43 23.68 -3.70
C ALA A 197 -9.58 22.40 -2.86
N SER A 198 -8.77 21.39 -3.12
CA SER A 198 -8.81 20.13 -2.38
C SER A 198 -7.45 19.44 -2.33
N VAL A 199 -7.26 18.66 -1.28
CA VAL A 199 -6.11 17.77 -1.08
C VAL A 199 -6.62 16.36 -0.94
N ARG A 200 -6.15 15.45 -1.81
CA ARG A 200 -6.46 14.04 -1.74
C ARG A 200 -5.33 13.28 -1.05
N LEU A 201 -5.67 12.64 0.07
CA LEU A 201 -4.75 11.80 0.83
C LEU A 201 -5.08 10.34 0.58
N PHE A 202 -4.06 9.54 0.29
CA PHE A 202 -4.09 8.09 0.25
C PHE A 202 -3.29 7.53 1.41
N MET A 203 -3.80 6.48 2.06
CA MET A 203 -3.11 5.86 3.18
C MET A 203 -3.40 4.38 3.29
N ARG A 204 -2.49 3.65 3.95
CA ARG A 204 -2.67 2.25 4.29
C ARG A 204 -2.62 2.04 5.78
N ALA A 205 -3.54 1.21 6.28
CA ALA A 205 -3.52 0.78 7.66
C ALA A 205 -2.26 -0.07 7.96
N ALA A 206 -1.74 0.04 9.19
CA ALA A 206 -0.60 -0.77 9.63
C ALA A 206 -1.00 -2.21 9.99
N ARG A 207 -2.26 -2.43 10.35
CA ARG A 207 -2.86 -3.71 10.71
C ARG A 207 -4.35 -3.72 10.39
N PRO A 208 -5.00 -4.90 10.27
CA PRO A 208 -6.45 -4.96 10.16
C PRO A 208 -7.11 -4.37 11.42
N MET A 209 -8.11 -3.51 11.21
CA MET A 209 -8.91 -2.89 12.28
C MET A 209 -10.38 -2.94 11.91
N ARG A 210 -11.24 -3.16 12.91
CA ARG A 210 -12.70 -3.05 12.79
C ARG A 210 -13.17 -1.81 13.54
N ARG A 211 -14.12 -1.07 12.96
CA ARG A 211 -14.62 0.19 13.55
C ARG A 211 -13.47 1.13 13.91
N ALA A 212 -12.71 1.54 12.91
CA ALA A 212 -11.61 2.45 13.09
C ALA A 212 -12.04 3.91 12.89
N THR A 213 -11.46 4.82 13.66
CA THR A 213 -11.58 6.26 13.43
C THR A 213 -10.31 6.77 12.78
N LEU A 214 -10.44 7.28 11.55
CA LEU A 214 -9.39 8.02 10.88
C LEU A 214 -9.40 9.46 11.38
N THR A 215 -8.25 9.95 11.81
CA THR A 215 -8.07 11.33 12.28
C THR A 215 -6.89 11.97 11.58
N VAL A 216 -7.10 13.20 11.10
CA VAL A 216 -6.04 14.08 10.58
C VAL A 216 -5.90 15.24 11.54
N LYS A 217 -4.71 15.42 12.11
CA LYS A 217 -4.42 16.46 13.12
C LYS A 217 -3.26 17.33 12.68
N GLY A 218 -3.36 18.64 12.94
CA GLY A 218 -2.24 19.55 12.89
C GLY A 218 -1.31 19.40 14.10
N ALA A 219 -0.12 19.97 14.03
CA ALA A 219 0.89 19.90 15.12
C ALA A 219 0.40 20.53 16.45
N GLY A 220 -0.53 21.49 16.40
CA GLY A 220 -1.18 22.07 17.57
C GLY A 220 -2.22 21.18 18.23
N GLY A 221 -2.52 20.00 17.66
CA GLY A 221 -3.56 19.11 18.15
C GLY A 221 -4.96 19.38 17.58
N ASP A 222 -5.10 20.38 16.74
CA ASP A 222 -6.33 20.72 16.02
C ASP A 222 -6.75 19.58 15.10
N VAL A 223 -8.01 19.15 15.20
CA VAL A 223 -8.56 18.06 14.37
C VAL A 223 -9.07 18.64 13.05
N LEU A 224 -8.35 18.35 11.96
CA LEU A 224 -8.70 18.79 10.61
C LEU A 224 -9.76 17.87 9.97
N LEU A 225 -9.70 16.57 10.28
CA LEU A 225 -10.67 15.57 9.84
C LEU A 225 -10.83 14.48 10.89
N SER A 226 -12.06 14.03 11.09
CA SER A 226 -12.38 12.78 11.79
C SER A 226 -13.41 12.01 10.99
N LYS A 227 -13.15 10.74 10.66
CA LYS A 227 -14.01 9.89 9.83
C LYS A 227 -14.04 8.47 10.38
N ARG A 228 -15.23 7.93 10.63
CA ARG A 228 -15.40 6.53 11.01
C ARG A 228 -15.33 5.63 9.79
N LEU A 229 -14.61 4.52 9.93
CA LEU A 229 -14.46 3.45 8.95
C LEU A 229 -14.97 2.14 9.56
N ALA A 230 -15.81 1.41 8.86
CA ALA A 230 -16.28 0.11 9.32
C ALA A 230 -15.13 -0.91 9.42
N VAL A 231 -14.20 -0.84 8.47
CA VAL A 231 -13.02 -1.70 8.39
C VAL A 231 -11.87 -0.89 7.80
N ALA A 232 -10.66 -1.12 8.30
CA ALA A 232 -9.40 -0.69 7.68
C ALA A 232 -8.45 -1.88 7.58
N LYS A 233 -7.89 -2.15 6.40
CA LYS A 233 -6.97 -3.26 6.15
C LYS A 233 -5.72 -2.76 5.45
N PRO A 234 -4.54 -3.37 5.69
CA PRO A 234 -3.31 -3.03 4.99
C PRO A 234 -3.40 -3.18 3.47
N SER A 235 -4.20 -4.16 3.00
CA SER A 235 -4.40 -4.46 1.58
C SER A 235 -5.36 -3.50 0.87
N GLU A 236 -6.13 -2.70 1.59
CA GLU A 236 -7.12 -1.78 1.02
C GLU A 236 -6.68 -0.33 1.19
N MET A 237 -6.58 0.40 0.07
CA MET A 237 -6.25 1.82 0.09
C MET A 237 -7.41 2.62 0.69
N ILE A 238 -7.10 3.44 1.67
CA ILE A 238 -8.04 4.41 2.22
C ILE A 238 -7.77 5.74 1.52
N ALA A 239 -8.79 6.31 0.88
CA ALA A 239 -8.70 7.62 0.25
C ALA A 239 -9.65 8.61 0.94
N VAL A 240 -9.16 9.80 1.20
CA VAL A 240 -9.96 10.92 1.70
C VAL A 240 -9.63 12.20 0.94
N GLU A 241 -10.64 13.00 0.71
CA GLU A 241 -10.51 14.32 0.13
C GLU A 241 -10.85 15.37 1.19
N MET A 242 -10.03 16.40 1.26
CA MET A 242 -10.15 17.47 2.25
C MET A 242 -10.00 18.83 1.58
N ASP A 243 -10.74 19.82 2.08
CA ASP A 243 -10.57 21.19 1.67
C ASP A 243 -9.15 21.69 1.98
N GLY A 244 -8.46 22.22 0.98
CA GLY A 244 -7.09 22.76 1.11
C GLY A 244 -6.98 23.88 2.15
N ALA A 245 -8.04 24.67 2.34
CA ALA A 245 -8.07 25.75 3.33
C ALA A 245 -7.83 25.25 4.76
N ARG A 246 -8.30 24.05 5.10
CA ARG A 246 -8.09 23.47 6.44
C ARG A 246 -6.62 23.25 6.80
N PHE A 247 -5.79 23.02 5.79
CA PHE A 247 -4.35 22.86 6.00
C PHE A 247 -3.62 24.21 6.10
N LEU A 248 -4.16 25.25 5.47
CA LEU A 248 -3.60 26.60 5.58
C LEU A 248 -3.74 27.16 7.00
N ASP A 249 -4.81 26.83 7.70
CA ASP A 249 -5.11 27.26 9.06
C ASP A 249 -4.39 26.39 10.13
N SER A 250 -3.91 25.22 9.76
CA SER A 250 -3.20 24.30 10.68
C SER A 250 -1.88 24.89 11.18
N THR A 251 -1.51 24.56 12.40
CA THR A 251 -0.22 24.96 12.99
C THR A 251 0.84 23.89 12.78
N GLY A 252 1.69 24.00 11.73
CA GLY A 252 2.80 23.06 11.49
C GLY A 252 2.38 21.82 10.73
N ASP A 253 3.20 20.77 10.84
CA ASP A 253 3.01 19.50 10.12
C ASP A 253 1.72 18.79 10.51
N VAL A 254 1.29 17.85 9.66
CA VAL A 254 0.04 17.12 9.81
C VAL A 254 0.33 15.65 10.13
N THR A 255 -0.42 15.07 11.05
CA THR A 255 -0.36 13.64 11.39
C THR A 255 -1.67 12.96 11.05
N VAL A 256 -1.59 11.81 10.38
CA VAL A 256 -2.74 10.97 10.02
C VAL A 256 -2.70 9.70 10.84
N SER A 257 -3.73 9.44 11.64
CA SER A 257 -3.81 8.27 12.54
C SER A 257 -5.08 7.46 12.31
N LEU A 258 -5.01 6.17 12.63
CA LEU A 258 -6.14 5.24 12.66
C LEU A 258 -6.20 4.58 14.04
N GLU A 259 -7.28 4.80 14.74
CA GLU A 259 -7.54 4.22 16.05
C GLU A 259 -8.74 3.27 15.99
N GLU A 260 -8.56 2.03 16.46
CA GLU A 260 -9.64 1.06 16.56
C GLU A 260 -10.51 1.40 17.77
N GLU A 261 -11.83 1.46 17.59
CA GLU A 261 -12.76 1.66 18.71
C GLU A 261 -12.65 0.49 19.70
N ALA A 262 -12.58 0.79 20.99
CA ALA A 262 -12.57 -0.24 22.03
C ALA A 262 -13.79 -1.15 21.87
N ARG A 263 -13.61 -2.44 22.08
CA ARG A 263 -14.76 -3.38 22.15
C ARG A 263 -15.49 -3.11 23.46
N ASP A 264 -16.74 -2.70 23.35
CA ASP A 264 -17.68 -2.75 24.48
C ASP A 264 -17.94 -4.20 24.90
#